data_4879a3023e8f7aa7e513bb9063e1dec0
#
_entry.id   4879a3023e8f7aa7e513bb9063e1dec0
#
_cell.length_a   1.000
_cell.length_b   1.000
_cell.length_c   1.000
_cell.angle_alpha   90.00
_cell.angle_beta   90.00
_cell.angle_gamma   90.00
#
_symmetry.space_group_name_H-M   'P 1'
#
loop_
_entity.id
_entity.type
_entity.pdbx_description
1 polymer ?
#
loop_
_entity_poly.entity_id
_entity_poly.type
_entity_poly.pdbx_seq_one_letter_code
_entity_poly.pdbx_strand_id
1 'polypeptide(L)'
;MKIQTSELLAEIQKAVKNTILTKKFGIAFSGGVDSSLLAKICSDLGYNITLLTVGFSDSHDIVFSQKISKLLDLPHKTLEITFDTFDDISNKIRQKINTDNLSWNENCIAFYYVSKLAKSLDLDTVVTANGIDELFCGYNGYRDAIKEGNDQVI
;
A
#
# COMPACT_ATOMS: atom_id res chain seq x y z
N MET A 1 -20.97 -3.44 -20.79
CA MET A 1 -20.18 -2.23 -21.21
C MET A 1 -18.71 -2.59 -21.11
N LYS A 2 -17.92 -2.55 -22.20
CA LYS A 2 -16.46 -2.79 -22.13
C LYS A 2 -15.80 -1.43 -21.81
N ILE A 3 -15.37 -1.23 -20.59
CA ILE A 3 -14.54 -0.07 -20.24
C ILE A 3 -13.19 -0.25 -20.94
N GLN A 4 -12.76 0.76 -21.70
CA GLN A 4 -11.42 0.73 -22.31
C GLN A 4 -10.37 1.02 -21.23
N THR A 5 -9.25 0.34 -21.29
CA THR A 5 -8.16 0.50 -20.30
C THR A 5 -7.70 1.97 -20.18
N SER A 6 -7.76 2.72 -21.29
CA SER A 6 -7.43 4.15 -21.31
C SER A 6 -8.43 5.02 -20.52
N GLU A 7 -9.71 4.70 -20.56
CA GLU A 7 -10.75 5.40 -19.80
C GLU A 7 -10.58 5.14 -18.30
N LEU A 8 -10.35 3.88 -17.93
CA LEU A 8 -10.08 3.52 -16.54
C LEU A 8 -8.84 4.25 -16.00
N LEU A 9 -7.75 4.26 -16.76
CA LEU A 9 -6.53 4.96 -16.35
C LEU A 9 -6.79 6.46 -16.16
N ALA A 10 -7.55 7.10 -17.05
CA ALA A 10 -7.90 8.51 -16.94
C ALA A 10 -8.72 8.82 -15.66
N GLU A 11 -9.69 7.97 -15.32
CA GLU A 11 -10.47 8.13 -14.09
C GLU A 11 -9.62 7.90 -12.82
N ILE A 12 -8.71 6.93 -12.81
CA ILE A 12 -7.77 6.73 -11.70
C ILE A 12 -6.86 7.95 -11.55
N GLN A 13 -6.29 8.47 -12.64
CA GLN A 13 -5.45 9.68 -12.61
C GLN A 13 -6.21 10.89 -12.08
N LYS A 14 -7.47 11.04 -12.44
CA LYS A 14 -8.35 12.11 -11.96
C LYS A 14 -8.63 11.94 -10.46
N ALA A 15 -8.92 10.73 -10.00
CA ALA A 15 -9.12 10.43 -8.59
C ALA A 15 -7.86 10.76 -7.77
N VAL A 16 -6.68 10.35 -8.24
CA VAL A 16 -5.39 10.68 -7.61
C VAL A 16 -5.19 12.19 -7.48
N LYS A 17 -5.42 12.95 -8.56
CA LYS A 17 -5.30 14.41 -8.55
C LYS A 17 -6.26 15.10 -7.60
N ASN A 18 -7.48 14.58 -7.46
CA ASN A 18 -8.51 15.16 -6.61
C ASN A 18 -8.27 14.83 -5.12
N THR A 19 -7.63 13.71 -4.82
CA THR A 19 -7.41 13.23 -3.45
C THR A 19 -6.09 13.71 -2.88
N ILE A 20 -5.02 13.72 -3.69
CA ILE A 20 -3.67 14.06 -3.22
C ILE A 20 -3.38 15.54 -3.48
N LEU A 21 -3.49 16.35 -2.44
CA LEU A 21 -3.33 17.79 -2.53
C LEU A 21 -1.88 18.26 -2.33
N THR A 22 -1.03 17.42 -1.75
CA THR A 22 0.40 17.72 -1.55
C THR A 22 1.23 17.27 -2.74
N LYS A 23 2.36 17.96 -2.99
CA LYS A 23 3.28 17.61 -4.07
C LYS A 23 4.37 16.63 -3.65
N LYS A 24 4.66 16.52 -2.34
CA LYS A 24 5.70 15.64 -1.78
C LYS A 24 5.08 14.72 -0.74
N PHE A 25 5.22 13.39 -0.92
CA PHE A 25 4.66 12.41 0.02
C PHE A 25 5.34 11.05 -0.10
N GLY A 26 5.07 10.19 0.88
CA GLY A 26 5.45 8.79 0.86
C GLY A 26 4.36 7.89 0.27
N ILE A 27 4.73 6.80 -0.39
CA ILE A 27 3.81 5.72 -0.77
C ILE A 27 4.17 4.48 0.02
N ALA A 28 3.20 3.91 0.76
CA ALA A 28 3.34 2.59 1.37
C ALA A 28 3.49 1.56 0.25
N PHE A 29 4.66 0.90 0.17
CA PHE A 29 5.09 0.18 -1.02
C PHE A 29 5.51 -1.25 -0.69
N SER A 30 4.77 -2.23 -1.17
CA SER A 30 5.10 -3.65 -1.06
C SER A 30 5.84 -4.21 -2.30
N GLY A 31 5.86 -3.45 -3.39
CA GLY A 31 6.30 -3.94 -4.71
C GLY A 31 5.23 -4.75 -5.45
N GLY A 32 4.10 -5.03 -4.83
CA GLY A 32 2.94 -5.65 -5.50
C GLY A 32 2.35 -4.76 -6.60
N VAL A 33 1.46 -5.34 -7.41
CA VAL A 33 0.88 -4.67 -8.59
C VAL A 33 0.22 -3.34 -8.22
N ASP A 34 -0.59 -3.32 -7.18
CA ASP A 34 -1.40 -2.16 -6.80
C ASP A 34 -0.56 -0.98 -6.33
N SER A 35 0.38 -1.23 -5.41
CA SER A 35 1.30 -0.20 -4.93
C SER A 35 2.25 0.29 -6.02
N SER A 36 2.63 -0.59 -6.96
CA SER A 36 3.48 -0.24 -8.11
C SER A 36 2.73 0.59 -9.14
N LEU A 37 1.47 0.25 -9.42
CA LEU A 37 0.60 1.02 -10.31
C LEU A 37 0.36 2.43 -9.74
N LEU A 38 0.02 2.53 -8.45
CA LEU A 38 -0.16 3.81 -7.78
C LEU A 38 1.12 4.67 -7.85
N ALA A 39 2.28 4.08 -7.56
CA ALA A 39 3.57 4.76 -7.63
C ALA A 39 3.86 5.28 -9.05
N LYS A 40 3.64 4.45 -10.06
CA LYS A 40 3.82 4.83 -11.47
C LYS A 40 2.89 5.97 -11.87
N ILE A 41 1.61 5.89 -11.53
CA ILE A 41 0.63 6.96 -11.83
C ILE A 41 1.04 8.26 -11.14
N CYS A 42 1.40 8.23 -9.87
CA CYS A 42 1.83 9.43 -9.15
C CYS A 42 3.10 10.05 -9.75
N SER A 43 4.05 9.22 -10.14
CA SER A 43 5.28 9.66 -10.84
C SER A 43 4.96 10.32 -12.16
N ASP A 44 4.12 9.69 -13.01
CA ASP A 44 3.72 10.22 -14.32
C ASP A 44 2.93 11.53 -14.21
N LEU A 45 2.25 11.75 -13.11
CA LEU A 45 1.54 13.00 -12.77
C LEU A 45 2.48 14.09 -12.21
N GLY A 46 3.77 13.80 -12.08
CA GLY A 46 4.79 14.76 -11.63
C GLY A 46 4.81 15.02 -10.12
N TYR A 47 4.33 14.08 -9.31
CA TYR A 47 4.50 14.15 -7.86
C TYR A 47 5.92 13.76 -7.43
N ASN A 48 6.42 14.41 -6.39
CA ASN A 48 7.69 14.04 -5.74
C ASN A 48 7.41 12.96 -4.69
N ILE A 49 7.59 11.71 -5.07
CA ILE A 49 7.25 10.56 -4.24
C ILE A 49 8.49 9.85 -3.70
N THR A 50 8.35 9.26 -2.52
CA THR A 50 9.32 8.32 -1.95
C THR A 50 8.58 7.03 -1.60
N LEU A 51 9.05 5.91 -2.13
CA LEU A 51 8.51 4.59 -1.79
C LEU A 51 8.98 4.18 -0.39
N LEU A 52 8.05 3.72 0.44
CA LEU A 52 8.30 3.36 1.84
C LEU A 52 7.94 1.90 2.07
N THR A 53 8.92 1.07 2.40
CA THR A 53 8.71 -0.34 2.73
C THR A 53 9.17 -0.62 4.16
N VAL A 54 8.40 -1.41 4.87
CA VAL A 54 8.73 -1.88 6.21
C VAL A 54 8.63 -3.39 6.27
N GLY A 55 9.49 -4.04 7.02
CA GLY A 55 9.47 -5.50 7.14
C GLY A 55 10.64 -6.00 7.99
N PHE A 56 10.64 -7.29 8.29
CA PHE A 56 11.79 -7.94 8.90
C PHE A 56 12.93 -8.03 7.89
N SER A 57 14.17 -8.08 8.41
CA SER A 57 15.36 -8.26 7.58
C SER A 57 15.20 -9.48 6.69
N ASP A 58 15.60 -9.35 5.42
CA ASP A 58 15.50 -10.38 4.39
C ASP A 58 14.08 -10.93 4.12
N SER A 59 13.04 -10.27 4.63
CA SER A 59 11.66 -10.64 4.29
C SER A 59 11.39 -10.47 2.80
N HIS A 60 10.46 -11.27 2.29
CA HIS A 60 10.03 -11.18 0.89
C HIS A 60 9.69 -9.75 0.48
N ASP A 61 8.97 -9.00 1.33
CA ASP A 61 8.54 -7.65 1.04
C ASP A 61 9.73 -6.67 0.91
N ILE A 62 10.73 -6.77 1.78
CA ILE A 62 11.96 -5.96 1.67
C ILE A 62 12.68 -6.26 0.36
N VAL A 63 12.97 -7.54 0.09
CA VAL A 63 13.74 -7.94 -1.10
C VAL A 63 12.99 -7.62 -2.39
N PHE A 64 11.69 -7.93 -2.43
CA PHE A 64 10.88 -7.74 -3.62
C PHE A 64 10.65 -6.26 -3.94
N SER A 65 10.31 -5.46 -2.94
CA SER A 65 10.13 -4.01 -3.12
C SER A 65 11.40 -3.31 -3.60
N GLN A 66 12.58 -3.71 -3.11
CA GLN A 66 13.87 -3.19 -3.59
C GLN A 66 14.09 -3.48 -5.08
N LYS A 67 13.68 -4.67 -5.54
CA LYS A 67 13.78 -5.04 -6.95
C LYS A 67 12.84 -4.20 -7.81
N ILE A 68 11.58 -4.07 -7.40
CA ILE A 68 10.57 -3.35 -8.17
C ILE A 68 10.83 -1.83 -8.16
N SER A 69 11.26 -1.24 -7.05
CA SER A 69 11.59 0.18 -6.97
C SER A 69 12.71 0.58 -7.95
N LYS A 70 13.69 -0.31 -8.16
CA LYS A 70 14.75 -0.11 -9.17
C LYS A 70 14.19 -0.14 -10.59
N LEU A 71 13.21 -1.02 -10.89
CA LEU A 71 12.55 -1.07 -12.19
C LEU A 71 11.70 0.18 -12.46
N LEU A 72 11.13 0.77 -11.43
CA LEU A 72 10.35 2.00 -11.52
C LEU A 72 11.24 3.27 -11.56
N ASP A 73 12.52 3.14 -11.26
CA ASP A 73 13.48 4.26 -11.11
C ASP A 73 12.98 5.35 -10.12
N LEU A 74 12.49 4.91 -8.96
CA LEU A 74 11.91 5.77 -7.94
C LEU A 74 12.68 5.70 -6.63
N PRO A 75 12.79 6.83 -5.89
CA PRO A 75 13.40 6.85 -4.57
C PRO A 75 12.70 5.86 -3.64
N HIS A 76 13.48 4.98 -2.99
CA HIS A 76 12.97 3.96 -2.10
C HIS A 76 13.70 3.98 -0.76
N LYS A 77 12.95 3.89 0.32
CA LYS A 77 13.46 3.79 1.69
C LYS A 77 12.82 2.60 2.38
N THR A 78 13.64 1.87 3.14
CA THR A 78 13.21 0.71 3.91
C THR A 78 13.43 0.95 5.39
N LEU A 79 12.55 0.41 6.22
CA LEU A 79 12.72 0.32 7.67
C LEU A 79 12.64 -1.15 8.07
N GLU A 80 13.75 -1.68 8.55
CA GLU A 80 13.78 -3.03 9.11
C GLU A 80 13.19 -3.04 10.52
N ILE A 81 12.34 -4.01 10.77
CA ILE A 81 11.68 -4.24 12.05
C ILE A 81 12.42 -5.36 12.77
N THR A 82 12.70 -5.18 14.06
CA THR A 82 13.22 -6.24 14.92
C THR A 82 12.09 -6.91 15.69
N PHE A 83 12.26 -8.17 16.10
CA PHE A 83 11.26 -8.90 16.87
C PHE A 83 10.91 -8.19 18.18
N ASP A 84 11.90 -7.67 18.90
CA ASP A 84 11.67 -6.95 20.16
C ASP A 84 10.76 -5.72 19.98
N THR A 85 11.06 -4.90 18.96
CA THR A 85 10.22 -3.72 18.67
C THR A 85 8.86 -4.08 18.12
N PHE A 86 8.75 -5.19 17.41
CA PHE A 86 7.48 -5.68 16.86
C PHE A 86 6.51 -6.09 17.98
N ASP A 87 6.97 -6.86 18.96
CA ASP A 87 6.14 -7.34 20.06
C ASP A 87 5.58 -6.17 20.87
N ASP A 88 6.40 -5.20 21.21
CA ASP A 88 5.98 -3.99 21.94
C ASP A 88 4.90 -3.22 21.18
N ILE A 89 5.08 -3.00 19.90
CA ILE A 89 4.14 -2.25 19.07
C ILE A 89 2.88 -3.05 18.81
N SER A 90 2.99 -4.34 18.55
CA SER A 90 1.86 -5.25 18.38
C SER A 90 0.93 -5.21 19.60
N ASN A 91 1.51 -5.33 20.80
CA ASN A 91 0.74 -5.26 22.04
C ASN A 91 0.03 -3.91 22.22
N LYS A 92 0.71 -2.80 21.95
CA LYS A 92 0.13 -1.45 22.06
C LYS A 92 -1.00 -1.24 21.05
N ILE A 93 -0.84 -1.71 19.82
CA ILE A 93 -1.86 -1.59 18.77
C ILE A 93 -3.07 -2.46 19.14
N ARG A 94 -2.86 -3.73 19.50
CA ARG A 94 -3.94 -4.64 19.88
C ARG A 94 -4.80 -4.07 21.02
N GLN A 95 -4.18 -3.47 22.02
CA GLN A 95 -4.90 -2.80 23.11
C GLN A 95 -5.73 -1.60 22.64
N LYS A 96 -5.24 -0.86 21.63
CA LYS A 96 -5.91 0.34 21.13
C LYS A 96 -7.07 0.05 20.18
N ILE A 97 -6.89 -0.89 19.26
CA ILE A 97 -7.93 -1.22 18.28
C ILE A 97 -8.95 -2.21 18.80
N ASN A 98 -8.65 -2.87 19.92
CA ASN A 98 -9.55 -3.79 20.66
C ASN A 98 -10.24 -4.79 19.72
N THR A 99 -9.48 -5.47 18.88
CA THR A 99 -9.97 -6.49 17.96
C THR A 99 -9.04 -7.69 17.92
N ASP A 100 -9.61 -8.88 17.80
CA ASP A 100 -8.89 -10.13 17.59
C ASP A 100 -8.66 -10.45 16.11
N ASN A 101 -9.08 -9.57 15.20
CA ASN A 101 -8.86 -9.73 13.78
C ASN A 101 -7.36 -9.56 13.47
N LEU A 102 -6.71 -10.67 13.09
CA LEU A 102 -5.26 -10.70 12.81
C LEU A 102 -4.88 -9.76 11.66
N SER A 103 -5.65 -9.77 10.58
CA SER A 103 -5.38 -8.93 9.40
C SER A 103 -5.44 -7.44 9.73
N TRP A 104 -6.40 -7.01 10.55
CA TRP A 104 -6.46 -5.63 11.00
C TRP A 104 -5.27 -5.26 11.88
N ASN A 105 -4.88 -6.16 12.79
CA ASN A 105 -3.70 -5.96 13.63
C ASN A 105 -2.44 -5.80 12.79
N GLU A 106 -2.20 -6.69 11.83
CA GLU A 106 -1.04 -6.67 10.93
C GLU A 106 -1.00 -5.39 10.10
N ASN A 107 -2.12 -4.98 9.51
CA ASN A 107 -2.23 -3.73 8.76
C ASN A 107 -1.92 -2.51 9.63
N CYS A 108 -2.48 -2.44 10.85
CA CYS A 108 -2.21 -1.33 11.76
C CYS A 108 -0.74 -1.26 12.17
N ILE A 109 -0.08 -2.40 12.39
CA ILE A 109 1.34 -2.48 12.71
C ILE A 109 2.17 -1.99 11.52
N ALA A 110 1.87 -2.45 10.31
CA ALA A 110 2.55 -2.01 9.09
C ALA A 110 2.43 -0.50 8.90
N PHE A 111 1.23 0.06 9.03
CA PHE A 111 1.00 1.51 8.92
C PHE A 111 1.68 2.33 10.03
N TYR A 112 1.77 1.79 11.24
CA TYR A 112 2.54 2.43 12.30
C TYR A 112 4.01 2.60 11.90
N TYR A 113 4.65 1.55 11.39
CA TYR A 113 6.05 1.61 10.99
C TYR A 113 6.27 2.44 9.73
N VAL A 114 5.37 2.36 8.75
CA VAL A 114 5.41 3.22 7.55
C VAL A 114 5.30 4.70 7.95
N SER A 115 4.39 5.03 8.86
CA SER A 115 4.24 6.40 9.37
C SER A 115 5.48 6.88 10.13
N LYS A 116 6.10 5.99 10.93
CA LYS A 116 7.36 6.27 11.61
C LYS A 116 8.49 6.55 10.62
N LEU A 117 8.59 5.75 9.55
CA LEU A 117 9.58 5.95 8.49
C LEU A 117 9.31 7.27 7.75
N ALA A 118 8.07 7.56 7.37
CA ALA A 118 7.68 8.80 6.72
C ALA A 118 8.08 10.02 7.56
N LYS A 119 7.77 10.00 8.85
CA LYS A 119 8.14 11.07 9.78
C LYS A 119 9.64 11.28 9.87
N SER A 120 10.45 10.23 9.84
CA SER A 120 11.93 10.34 9.86
C SER A 120 12.52 10.96 8.59
N LEU A 121 11.72 11.07 7.53
CA LEU A 121 12.06 11.64 6.22
C LEU A 121 11.39 13.00 5.96
N ASP A 122 10.79 13.60 6.98
CA ASP A 122 10.02 14.85 6.89
C ASP A 122 8.92 14.77 5.80
N LEU A 123 8.20 13.65 5.80
CA LEU A 123 7.03 13.43 4.97
C LEU A 123 5.76 13.45 5.83
N ASP A 124 4.90 14.44 5.61
CA ASP A 124 3.66 14.65 6.39
C ASP A 124 2.48 13.81 5.88
N THR A 125 2.63 13.23 4.70
CA THR A 125 1.57 12.45 4.03
C THR A 125 2.11 11.12 3.56
N VAL A 126 1.32 10.08 3.80
CA VAL A 126 1.51 8.74 3.23
C VAL A 126 0.26 8.35 2.45
N VAL A 127 0.45 7.86 1.25
CA VAL A 127 -0.62 7.34 0.39
C VAL A 127 -0.47 5.82 0.29
N THR A 128 -1.58 5.12 0.26
CA THR A 128 -1.62 3.65 0.16
C THR A 128 -2.49 3.21 -1.00
N ALA A 129 -2.26 2.01 -1.50
CA ALA A 129 -3.08 1.38 -2.52
C ALA A 129 -4.24 0.54 -1.93
N ASN A 130 -4.52 0.68 -0.64
CA ASN A 130 -5.63 -0.02 0.01
C ASN A 130 -6.97 0.38 -0.64
N GLY A 131 -7.86 -0.59 -0.80
CA GLY A 131 -9.15 -0.40 -1.46
C GLY A 131 -9.17 -0.85 -2.93
N ILE A 132 -8.01 -1.10 -3.55
CA ILE A 132 -7.93 -1.57 -4.95
C ILE A 132 -8.51 -2.99 -5.06
N ASP A 133 -8.12 -3.89 -4.16
CA ASP A 133 -8.63 -5.27 -4.13
C ASP A 133 -10.15 -5.31 -3.90
N GLU A 134 -10.68 -4.42 -3.07
CA GLU A 134 -12.11 -4.28 -2.82
C GLU A 134 -12.86 -3.79 -4.06
N LEU A 135 -12.28 -2.84 -4.80
CA LEU A 135 -12.90 -2.27 -6.01
C LEU A 135 -12.82 -3.19 -7.22
N PHE A 136 -11.76 -4.00 -7.33
CA PHE A 136 -11.48 -4.81 -8.51
C PHE A 136 -11.52 -6.32 -8.23
N CYS A 137 -12.12 -6.73 -7.12
CA CYS A 137 -12.28 -8.14 -6.73
C CYS A 137 -10.93 -8.89 -6.70
N GLY A 138 -9.89 -8.28 -6.13
CA GLY A 138 -8.55 -8.84 -6.08
C GLY A 138 -8.39 -10.03 -5.15
N TYR A 139 -9.20 -10.13 -4.09
CA TYR A 139 -9.15 -11.23 -3.13
C TYR A 139 -9.67 -12.54 -3.72
N ASN A 140 -9.09 -13.66 -3.30
CA ASN A 140 -9.49 -14.99 -3.75
C ASN A 140 -10.98 -15.28 -3.45
N GLY A 141 -11.49 -14.83 -2.30
CA GLY A 141 -12.90 -14.99 -1.94
C GLY A 141 -13.87 -14.40 -2.96
N TYR A 142 -13.56 -13.22 -3.54
CA TYR A 142 -14.36 -12.63 -4.61
C TYR A 142 -14.29 -13.45 -5.89
N ARG A 143 -13.09 -13.93 -6.25
CA ARG A 143 -12.90 -14.76 -7.45
C ARG A 143 -13.65 -16.09 -7.36
N ASP A 144 -13.70 -16.68 -6.18
CA ASP A 144 -14.42 -17.93 -5.94
C ASP A 144 -15.95 -17.70 -5.96
N ALA A 145 -16.42 -16.60 -5.33
CA ALA A 145 -17.82 -16.20 -5.41
C ALA A 145 -18.30 -15.97 -6.85
N ILE A 146 -17.48 -15.30 -7.68
CA ILE A 146 -17.78 -15.11 -9.11
C ILE A 146 -17.89 -16.45 -9.85
N LYS A 147 -16.97 -17.40 -9.59
CA LYS A 147 -17.02 -18.73 -10.22
C LYS A 147 -18.27 -19.52 -9.82
N GLU A 148 -18.74 -19.35 -8.60
CA GLU A 148 -19.93 -19.99 -8.05
C GLU A 148 -21.24 -19.28 -8.43
N GLY A 149 -21.17 -18.15 -9.13
CA GLY A 149 -22.35 -17.35 -9.51
C GLY A 149 -23.02 -16.65 -8.32
N ASN A 150 -22.28 -16.41 -7.26
CA ASN A 150 -22.78 -15.77 -6.05
C ASN A 150 -22.48 -14.26 -6.05
N ASP A 151 -23.31 -13.50 -6.76
CA ASP A 151 -23.17 -12.04 -6.92
C ASP A 151 -23.47 -11.23 -5.64
N GLN A 152 -23.90 -11.87 -4.55
CA GLN A 152 -24.23 -11.19 -3.28
C GLN A 152 -23.00 -10.91 -2.41
N VAL A 153 -21.84 -11.42 -2.79
CA VAL A 153 -20.57 -11.28 -2.05
C VAL A 153 -19.69 -10.15 -2.62
N ILE A 154 -20.11 -9.58 -3.75
CA ILE A 154 -19.41 -8.52 -4.50
C ILE A 154 -20.19 -7.17 -4.30
#